data_977ffb865cf0c9014d274523576ba197
#
_entry.id   977ffb865cf0c9014d274523576ba197
#
_cell.length_a   1.000
_cell.length_b   1.000
_cell.length_c   1.000
_cell.angle_alpha   90.00
_cell.angle_beta   90.00
_cell.angle_gamma   90.00
#
_symmetry.space_group_name_H-M   'P 1'
#
loop_
_entity.id
_entity.type
_entity.pdbx_description
1 polymer ?
#
loop_
_entity_poly.entity_id
_entity_poly.type
_entity_poly.pdbx_seq_one_letter_code
_entity_poly.pdbx_strand_id
1 'polypeptide(L)'
;MDKNMTLEKRIAAELYCYQGKMSVFVDDLQGHTVEVGADEEFETASTIKAFILAALYLQAQRGKADLAEEITYEQSQFVDGSGMLRALGVGAKLKVKDTATMMIICSDNIATNMLIDYLGLDTINACIRELGFAHTVLHNPLHFDRYRQLGTTTPRDYAALFARIAKGELVSREASAEMLSILRQQHYNTMLTHDFPQYYLDCEETGAPELYLLHRWEEESCQTNPSSPPDWCCGRP
;
A
#
# COMPACT_ATOMS: atom_id res chain seq x y z
N MET A 1 -6.12 22.51 23.50
CA MET A 1 -6.27 21.05 23.41
C MET A 1 -6.12 20.45 24.79
N ASP A 2 -7.10 19.73 25.26
CA ASP A 2 -7.06 19.09 26.59
C ASP A 2 -5.99 17.99 26.57
N LYS A 3 -4.94 18.17 27.38
CA LYS A 3 -3.80 17.23 27.45
C LYS A 3 -4.18 15.85 28.00
N ASN A 4 -5.40 15.71 28.56
CA ASN A 4 -5.89 14.47 29.17
C ASN A 4 -6.79 13.62 28.25
N MET A 5 -7.00 14.03 27.00
CA MET A 5 -7.84 13.30 26.07
C MET A 5 -7.08 12.09 25.49
N THR A 6 -7.67 10.89 25.55
CA THR A 6 -7.09 9.67 24.96
C THR A 6 -6.97 9.81 23.46
N LEU A 7 -6.06 9.04 22.84
CA LEU A 7 -5.87 9.03 21.37
C LEU A 7 -7.19 8.72 20.65
N GLU A 8 -7.95 7.76 21.14
CA GLU A 8 -9.26 7.38 20.61
C GLU A 8 -10.25 8.56 20.57
N LYS A 9 -10.35 9.31 21.68
CA LYS A 9 -11.21 10.50 21.73
C LYS A 9 -10.75 11.61 20.80
N ARG A 10 -9.43 11.77 20.64
CA ARG A 10 -8.87 12.74 19.70
C ARG A 10 -9.21 12.39 18.27
N ILE A 11 -8.99 11.14 17.88
CA ILE A 11 -9.35 10.64 16.55
C ILE A 11 -10.85 10.80 16.31
N ALA A 12 -11.70 10.40 17.26
CA ALA A 12 -13.15 10.54 17.12
C ALA A 12 -13.59 12.01 16.98
N ALA A 13 -12.93 12.95 17.67
CA ALA A 13 -13.22 14.38 17.55
C ALA A 13 -12.83 14.95 16.18
N GLU A 14 -11.69 14.55 15.62
CA GLU A 14 -11.28 14.94 14.28
C GLU A 14 -12.21 14.36 13.20
N LEU A 15 -12.60 13.10 13.35
CA LEU A 15 -13.53 12.43 12.43
C LEU A 15 -14.94 13.04 12.46
N TYR A 16 -15.36 13.63 13.57
CA TYR A 16 -16.71 14.21 13.72
C TYR A 16 -16.99 15.33 12.71
N CYS A 17 -15.97 16.09 12.34
CA CYS A 17 -16.09 17.19 11.36
C CYS A 17 -15.89 16.74 9.91
N TYR A 18 -15.51 15.47 9.69
CA TYR A 18 -15.21 14.97 8.35
C TYR A 18 -16.50 14.62 7.59
N GLN A 19 -16.64 15.15 6.38
CA GLN A 19 -17.76 14.86 5.49
C GLN A 19 -17.33 13.78 4.49
N GLY A 20 -17.49 12.52 4.87
CA GLY A 20 -17.15 11.39 4.03
C GLY A 20 -17.12 10.09 4.82
N LYS A 21 -16.77 8.99 4.16
CA LYS A 21 -16.55 7.70 4.81
C LYS A 21 -15.09 7.60 5.23
N MET A 22 -14.83 7.46 6.52
CA MET A 22 -13.49 7.28 7.06
C MET A 22 -13.50 6.20 8.14
N SER A 23 -12.48 5.36 8.11
CA SER A 23 -12.24 4.35 9.14
C SER A 23 -10.78 4.36 9.53
N VAL A 24 -10.50 4.04 10.79
CA VAL A 24 -9.15 4.11 11.34
C VAL A 24 -8.86 2.86 12.16
N PHE A 25 -7.68 2.30 11.95
CA PHE A 25 -7.08 1.31 12.82
C PHE A 25 -5.66 1.74 13.17
N VAL A 26 -5.34 1.80 14.45
CA VAL A 26 -4.00 2.09 14.95
C VAL A 26 -3.54 0.93 15.81
N ASP A 27 -2.32 0.44 15.57
CA ASP A 27 -1.63 -0.55 16.41
C ASP A 27 -0.26 0.02 16.79
N ASP A 28 0.00 0.19 18.10
CA ASP A 28 1.29 0.68 18.61
C ASP A 28 2.38 -0.40 18.65
N LEU A 29 2.08 -1.59 18.15
CA LEU A 29 2.92 -2.80 18.19
C LEU A 29 3.29 -3.28 19.62
N GLN A 30 2.70 -2.67 20.64
CA GLN A 30 2.89 -3.01 22.06
C GLN A 30 1.61 -3.60 22.69
N GLY A 31 0.56 -3.76 21.90
CA GLY A 31 -0.71 -4.36 22.29
C GLY A 31 -1.84 -3.38 22.55
N HIS A 32 -1.67 -2.08 22.28
CA HIS A 32 -2.75 -1.12 22.34
C HIS A 32 -3.25 -0.83 20.91
N THR A 33 -4.56 -0.89 20.72
CA THR A 33 -5.20 -0.57 19.45
C THR A 33 -6.24 0.53 19.63
N VAL A 34 -6.44 1.33 18.57
CA VAL A 34 -7.59 2.24 18.46
C VAL A 34 -8.31 1.90 17.16
N GLU A 35 -9.62 1.72 17.26
CA GLU A 35 -10.44 1.22 16.17
C GLU A 35 -11.67 2.09 15.97
N VAL A 36 -11.85 2.58 14.74
CA VAL A 36 -13.06 3.28 14.31
C VAL A 36 -13.46 2.73 12.94
N GLY A 37 -14.54 1.95 12.89
CA GLY A 37 -14.97 1.30 11.63
C GLY A 37 -13.93 0.36 11.03
N ALA A 38 -13.12 -0.31 11.85
CA ALA A 38 -11.93 -1.05 11.41
C ALA A 38 -12.22 -2.20 10.43
N ASP A 39 -13.43 -2.72 10.41
CA ASP A 39 -13.88 -3.81 9.55
C ASP A 39 -14.72 -3.32 8.36
N GLU A 40 -14.82 -2.03 8.16
CA GLU A 40 -15.47 -1.49 6.97
C GLU A 40 -14.61 -1.70 5.74
N GLU A 41 -15.24 -2.14 4.65
CA GLU A 41 -14.56 -2.36 3.38
C GLU A 41 -14.39 -1.06 2.60
N PHE A 42 -13.19 -0.88 2.06
CA PHE A 42 -12.79 0.23 1.18
C PHE A 42 -12.13 -0.30 -0.07
N GLU A 43 -12.26 0.47 -1.15
CA GLU A 43 -11.44 0.27 -2.34
C GLU A 43 -9.96 0.51 -2.00
N THR A 44 -9.10 -0.38 -2.48
CA THR A 44 -7.69 -0.35 -2.11
C THR A 44 -6.88 0.69 -2.86
N ALA A 45 -7.29 1.08 -4.07
CA ALA A 45 -6.39 1.74 -5.00
C ALA A 45 -5.00 1.04 -4.99
N SER A 46 -3.91 1.80 -4.95
CA SER A 46 -2.54 1.23 -4.94
C SER A 46 -2.14 0.51 -3.65
N THR A 47 -2.92 0.60 -2.57
CA THR A 47 -2.57 -0.07 -1.31
C THR A 47 -2.59 -1.61 -1.43
N ILE A 48 -3.32 -2.17 -2.42
CA ILE A 48 -3.32 -3.61 -2.71
C ILE A 48 -1.94 -4.16 -3.07
N LYS A 49 -1.03 -3.31 -3.56
CA LYS A 49 0.33 -3.69 -3.97
C LYS A 49 1.14 -4.30 -2.83
N ALA A 50 0.88 -3.87 -1.59
CA ALA A 50 1.51 -4.46 -0.42
C ALA A 50 1.07 -5.93 -0.20
N PHE A 51 -0.17 -6.27 -0.50
CA PHE A 51 -0.66 -7.64 -0.46
C PHE A 51 -0.13 -8.49 -1.61
N ILE A 52 0.06 -7.90 -2.80
CA ILE A 52 0.72 -8.57 -3.94
C ILE A 52 2.17 -8.89 -3.57
N LEU A 53 2.88 -7.98 -2.91
CA LEU A 53 4.22 -8.21 -2.41
C LEU A 53 4.25 -9.38 -1.42
N ALA A 54 3.32 -9.43 -0.46
CA ALA A 54 3.21 -10.52 0.49
C ALA A 54 2.94 -11.88 -0.20
N ALA A 55 2.07 -11.90 -1.21
CA ALA A 55 1.78 -13.07 -2.01
C ALA A 55 3.02 -13.55 -2.78
N LEU A 56 3.79 -12.63 -3.37
CA LEU A 56 5.04 -12.95 -4.06
C LEU A 56 6.04 -13.65 -3.11
N TYR A 57 6.27 -13.07 -1.93
CA TYR A 57 7.20 -13.66 -0.96
C TYR A 57 6.71 -15.00 -0.42
N LEU A 58 5.40 -15.21 -0.27
CA LEU A 58 4.85 -16.52 0.09
C LEU A 58 5.07 -17.55 -1.02
N GLN A 59 4.91 -17.19 -2.28
CA GLN A 59 5.20 -18.09 -3.41
C GLN A 59 6.70 -18.37 -3.54
N ALA A 60 7.55 -17.36 -3.31
CA ALA A 60 9.01 -17.54 -3.30
C ALA A 60 9.47 -18.49 -2.20
N GLN A 61 8.94 -18.37 -0.99
CA GLN A 61 9.23 -19.30 0.11
C GLN A 61 8.87 -20.76 -0.24
N ARG A 62 7.86 -20.95 -1.07
CA ARG A 62 7.40 -22.28 -1.54
C ARG A 62 8.18 -22.81 -2.75
N GLY A 63 9.13 -22.03 -3.26
CA GLY A 63 9.84 -22.37 -4.49
C GLY A 63 8.96 -22.34 -5.75
N LYS A 64 7.82 -21.61 -5.71
CA LYS A 64 6.89 -21.44 -6.83
C LYS A 64 7.07 -20.12 -7.56
N ALA A 65 7.87 -19.20 -7.01
CA ALA A 65 8.33 -17.98 -7.65
C ALA A 65 9.83 -17.85 -7.40
N ASP A 66 10.56 -17.38 -8.42
CA ASP A 66 11.99 -17.07 -8.30
C ASP A 66 12.19 -15.55 -8.37
N LEU A 67 12.63 -14.95 -7.26
CA LEU A 67 12.88 -13.52 -7.16
C LEU A 67 14.01 -13.04 -8.08
N ALA A 68 14.89 -13.94 -8.52
CA ALA A 68 16.00 -13.65 -9.43
C ALA A 68 15.64 -13.86 -10.91
N GLU A 69 14.48 -14.47 -11.20
CA GLU A 69 13.99 -14.68 -12.57
C GLU A 69 13.78 -13.35 -13.29
N GLU A 70 14.15 -13.28 -14.56
CA GLU A 70 13.86 -12.12 -15.40
C GLU A 70 12.49 -12.27 -16.07
N ILE A 71 11.64 -11.27 -15.90
CA ILE A 71 10.36 -11.15 -16.59
C ILE A 71 10.41 -9.97 -17.57
N THR A 72 9.68 -10.09 -18.66
CA THR A 72 9.68 -9.10 -19.74
C THR A 72 8.41 -8.26 -19.67
N TYR A 73 8.56 -6.94 -19.81
CA TYR A 73 7.42 -6.04 -19.95
C TYR A 73 6.78 -6.20 -21.32
N GLU A 74 5.54 -6.66 -21.34
CA GLU A 74 4.75 -6.89 -22.56
C GLU A 74 3.74 -5.75 -22.78
N GLN A 75 3.35 -5.53 -24.05
CA GLN A 75 2.39 -4.48 -24.41
C GLN A 75 1.02 -4.63 -23.72
N SER A 76 0.60 -5.85 -23.41
CA SER A 76 -0.64 -6.15 -22.69
C SER A 76 -0.67 -5.61 -21.28
N GLN A 77 0.49 -5.37 -20.66
CA GLN A 77 0.66 -4.88 -19.29
C GLN A 77 0.69 -3.36 -19.22
N PHE A 78 0.70 -2.70 -20.38
CA PHE A 78 0.72 -1.24 -20.42
C PHE A 78 -0.52 -0.66 -19.76
N VAL A 79 -0.30 0.27 -18.88
CA VAL A 79 -1.32 1.12 -18.24
C VAL A 79 -0.68 2.46 -17.87
N ASP A 80 -1.43 3.54 -18.05
CA ASP A 80 -1.01 4.87 -17.64
C ASP A 80 -1.00 5.03 -16.11
N GLY A 81 -0.54 6.17 -15.65
CA GLY A 81 -0.53 6.58 -14.25
C GLY A 81 0.86 6.53 -13.64
N SER A 82 0.95 6.15 -12.37
CA SER A 82 2.20 6.16 -11.62
C SER A 82 3.20 5.11 -12.07
N GLY A 83 4.46 5.41 -11.90
CA GLY A 83 5.58 4.52 -12.19
C GLY A 83 6.51 5.02 -13.30
N MET A 84 7.61 4.31 -13.48
CA MET A 84 8.70 4.68 -14.38
C MET A 84 8.92 3.67 -15.52
N LEU A 85 8.36 2.46 -15.45
CA LEU A 85 8.61 1.41 -16.44
C LEU A 85 8.14 1.79 -17.85
N ARG A 86 7.13 2.65 -17.95
CA ARG A 86 6.72 3.20 -19.25
C ARG A 86 7.84 3.92 -20.00
N ALA A 87 8.82 4.48 -19.27
CA ALA A 87 9.97 5.15 -19.88
C ALA A 87 11.01 4.18 -20.45
N LEU A 88 11.03 2.93 -19.97
CA LEU A 88 11.91 1.88 -20.49
C LEU A 88 11.37 1.26 -21.79
N GLY A 89 10.04 1.25 -21.94
CA GLY A 89 9.38 0.69 -23.12
C GLY A 89 9.19 -0.83 -23.07
N VAL A 90 8.30 -1.30 -23.92
CA VAL A 90 7.99 -2.73 -24.13
C VAL A 90 9.24 -3.49 -24.52
N GLY A 91 9.42 -4.69 -23.99
CA GLY A 91 10.61 -5.52 -24.16
C GLY A 91 11.67 -5.32 -23.06
N ALA A 92 11.51 -4.34 -22.16
CA ALA A 92 12.40 -4.19 -21.01
C ALA A 92 12.32 -5.44 -20.12
N LYS A 93 13.48 -5.89 -19.61
CA LYS A 93 13.59 -7.05 -18.74
C LYS A 93 14.01 -6.61 -17.34
N LEU A 94 13.31 -7.10 -16.35
CA LEU A 94 13.62 -6.85 -14.95
C LEU A 94 13.52 -8.17 -14.17
N LYS A 95 14.31 -8.27 -13.11
CA LYS A 95 14.11 -9.37 -12.15
C LYS A 95 12.77 -9.21 -11.45
N VAL A 96 12.17 -10.32 -11.07
CA VAL A 96 10.92 -10.33 -10.29
C VAL A 96 11.04 -9.47 -9.04
N LYS A 97 12.18 -9.54 -8.30
CA LYS A 97 12.44 -8.69 -7.13
C LYS A 97 12.49 -7.20 -7.49
N ASP A 98 13.18 -6.84 -8.58
CA ASP A 98 13.32 -5.44 -9.00
C ASP A 98 11.96 -4.88 -9.45
N THR A 99 11.16 -5.71 -10.14
CA THR A 99 9.78 -5.37 -10.52
C THR A 99 8.92 -5.12 -9.28
N ALA A 100 9.02 -5.99 -8.27
CA ALA A 100 8.30 -5.80 -6.99
C ALA A 100 8.76 -4.54 -6.24
N THR A 101 10.06 -4.24 -6.30
CA THR A 101 10.60 -3.00 -5.74
C THR A 101 9.99 -1.79 -6.44
N MET A 102 9.97 -1.74 -7.77
CA MET A 102 9.35 -0.64 -8.53
C MET A 102 7.84 -0.51 -8.26
N MET A 103 7.13 -1.64 -8.17
CA MET A 103 5.71 -1.65 -7.79
C MET A 103 5.46 -0.93 -6.46
N ILE A 104 6.35 -1.07 -5.49
CA ILE A 104 6.19 -0.48 -4.15
C ILE A 104 6.73 0.95 -4.12
N ILE A 105 8.01 1.17 -4.44
CA ILE A 105 8.70 2.43 -4.13
C ILE A 105 8.16 3.63 -4.92
N CYS A 106 7.75 3.44 -6.16
CA CYS A 106 7.14 4.48 -7.00
C CYS A 106 5.73 4.11 -7.47
N SER A 107 5.11 3.14 -6.81
CA SER A 107 3.74 2.68 -7.14
C SER A 107 3.56 2.34 -8.62
N ASP A 108 4.55 1.71 -9.25
CA ASP A 108 4.54 1.45 -10.70
C ASP A 108 3.41 0.52 -11.11
N ASN A 109 2.53 1.03 -11.97
CA ASN A 109 1.34 0.32 -12.40
C ASN A 109 1.67 -0.81 -13.40
N ILE A 110 2.66 -0.60 -14.26
CA ILE A 110 3.12 -1.62 -15.21
C ILE A 110 3.80 -2.77 -14.44
N ALA A 111 4.66 -2.44 -13.48
CA ALA A 111 5.27 -3.44 -12.60
C ALA A 111 4.21 -4.26 -11.86
N THR A 112 3.12 -3.62 -11.44
CA THR A 112 1.99 -4.31 -10.81
C THR A 112 1.36 -5.33 -11.76
N ASN A 113 1.05 -4.95 -12.99
CA ASN A 113 0.49 -5.85 -13.99
C ASN A 113 1.46 -6.99 -14.35
N MET A 114 2.77 -6.70 -14.47
CA MET A 114 3.79 -7.73 -14.70
C MET A 114 3.77 -8.78 -13.59
N LEU A 115 3.65 -8.38 -12.32
CA LEU A 115 3.60 -9.31 -11.19
C LEU A 115 2.26 -10.04 -11.07
N ILE A 116 1.14 -9.40 -11.42
CA ILE A 116 -0.15 -10.08 -11.49
C ILE A 116 -0.14 -11.16 -12.57
N ASP A 117 0.44 -10.88 -13.74
CA ASP A 117 0.59 -11.87 -14.81
C ASP A 117 1.54 -13.01 -14.41
N TYR A 118 2.65 -12.69 -13.74
CA TYR A 118 3.64 -13.66 -13.29
C TYR A 118 3.08 -14.63 -12.25
N LEU A 119 2.35 -14.13 -11.26
CA LEU A 119 1.79 -14.94 -10.17
C LEU A 119 0.44 -15.57 -10.51
N GLY A 120 -0.36 -14.88 -11.31
CA GLY A 120 -1.78 -15.16 -11.51
C GLY A 120 -2.68 -14.58 -10.42
N LEU A 121 -3.78 -13.94 -10.85
CA LEU A 121 -4.74 -13.27 -9.96
C LEU A 121 -5.32 -14.22 -8.90
N ASP A 122 -5.70 -15.42 -9.30
CA ASP A 122 -6.25 -16.44 -8.40
C ASP A 122 -5.23 -16.90 -7.35
N THR A 123 -3.96 -17.02 -7.75
CA THR A 123 -2.86 -17.36 -6.83
C THR A 123 -2.64 -16.26 -5.80
N ILE A 124 -2.63 -15.00 -6.23
CA ILE A 124 -2.51 -13.85 -5.33
C ILE A 124 -3.63 -13.88 -4.29
N ASN A 125 -4.88 -14.00 -4.74
CA ASN A 125 -6.03 -14.05 -3.84
C ASN A 125 -6.02 -15.29 -2.91
N ALA A 126 -5.53 -16.43 -3.38
CA ALA A 126 -5.34 -17.60 -2.52
C ALA A 126 -4.29 -17.34 -1.43
N CYS A 127 -3.17 -16.69 -1.78
CA CYS A 127 -2.14 -16.30 -0.81
C CYS A 127 -2.65 -15.28 0.21
N ILE A 128 -3.40 -14.27 -0.21
CA ILE A 128 -4.01 -13.27 0.66
C ILE A 128 -4.90 -13.94 1.72
N ARG A 129 -5.79 -14.83 1.28
CA ARG A 129 -6.66 -15.60 2.21
C ARG A 129 -5.87 -16.49 3.15
N GLU A 130 -4.87 -17.18 2.65
CA GLU A 130 -4.02 -18.07 3.45
C GLU A 130 -3.22 -17.33 4.50
N LEU A 131 -2.76 -16.10 4.18
CA LEU A 131 -2.11 -15.21 5.13
C LEU A 131 -3.09 -14.65 6.17
N GLY A 132 -4.39 -14.95 6.07
CA GLY A 132 -5.40 -14.59 7.07
C GLY A 132 -6.11 -13.26 6.80
N PHE A 133 -5.93 -12.64 5.64
CA PHE A 133 -6.60 -11.38 5.25
C PHE A 133 -7.93 -11.68 4.56
N ALA A 134 -8.96 -11.95 5.37
CA ALA A 134 -10.25 -12.47 4.89
C ALA A 134 -11.08 -11.44 4.11
N HIS A 135 -10.86 -10.15 4.37
CA HIS A 135 -11.59 -9.04 3.75
C HIS A 135 -10.81 -8.33 2.65
N THR A 136 -9.70 -8.92 2.24
CA THR A 136 -8.85 -8.35 1.19
C THR A 136 -8.91 -9.18 -0.08
N VAL A 137 -9.26 -8.53 -1.18
CA VAL A 137 -9.39 -9.17 -2.50
C VAL A 137 -8.82 -8.27 -3.58
N LEU A 138 -7.97 -8.83 -4.44
CA LEU A 138 -7.57 -8.24 -5.71
C LEU A 138 -8.60 -8.65 -6.78
N HIS A 139 -9.36 -7.70 -7.31
CA HIS A 139 -10.42 -7.98 -8.26
C HIS A 139 -9.93 -8.12 -9.69
N ASN A 140 -9.01 -7.26 -10.11
CA ASN A 140 -8.58 -7.14 -11.51
C ASN A 140 -7.12 -6.69 -11.60
N PRO A 141 -6.45 -6.93 -12.75
CA PRO A 141 -5.25 -6.16 -13.11
C PRO A 141 -5.62 -4.67 -13.29
N LEU A 142 -4.61 -3.80 -13.29
CA LEU A 142 -4.82 -2.38 -13.54
C LEU A 142 -5.14 -2.13 -15.02
N HIS A 143 -6.39 -1.78 -15.30
CA HIS A 143 -6.87 -1.31 -16.60
C HIS A 143 -8.00 -0.31 -16.38
N PHE A 144 -7.66 0.96 -16.24
CA PHE A 144 -8.60 2.03 -15.90
C PHE A 144 -9.76 2.18 -16.90
N ASP A 145 -9.55 1.77 -18.15
CA ASP A 145 -10.61 1.79 -19.17
C ASP A 145 -11.64 0.67 -19.00
N ARG A 146 -11.30 -0.39 -18.27
CA ARG A 146 -12.12 -1.61 -18.15
C ARG A 146 -12.70 -1.83 -16.78
N TYR A 147 -11.96 -1.45 -15.74
CA TYR A 147 -12.28 -1.77 -14.36
C TYR A 147 -12.24 -0.51 -13.50
N ARG A 148 -13.28 -0.33 -12.69
CA ARG A 148 -13.36 0.80 -11.75
C ARG A 148 -12.73 0.52 -10.40
N GLN A 149 -12.65 -0.76 -10.02
CA GLN A 149 -12.11 -1.18 -8.73
C GLN A 149 -10.94 -2.12 -8.94
N LEU A 150 -9.81 -1.82 -8.30
CA LEU A 150 -8.63 -2.68 -8.33
C LEU A 150 -8.74 -3.80 -7.30
N GLY A 151 -9.16 -3.48 -6.10
CA GLY A 151 -9.34 -4.42 -5.00
C GLY A 151 -10.10 -3.80 -3.85
N THR A 152 -10.43 -4.61 -2.85
CA THR A 152 -11.03 -4.18 -1.58
C THR A 152 -10.19 -4.67 -0.40
N THR A 153 -10.22 -3.94 0.70
CA THR A 153 -9.59 -4.30 1.99
C THR A 153 -10.30 -3.59 3.14
N THR A 154 -9.93 -3.93 4.37
CA THR A 154 -10.35 -3.22 5.57
C THR A 154 -9.15 -2.57 6.26
N PRO A 155 -9.34 -1.51 7.06
CA PRO A 155 -8.27 -0.95 7.89
C PRO A 155 -7.58 -1.99 8.78
N ARG A 156 -8.33 -2.96 9.30
CA ARG A 156 -7.80 -4.06 10.12
C ARG A 156 -6.85 -4.96 9.34
N ASP A 157 -7.28 -5.48 8.17
CA ASP A 157 -6.43 -6.33 7.33
C ASP A 157 -5.15 -5.60 6.91
N TYR A 158 -5.31 -4.31 6.53
CA TYR A 158 -4.20 -3.49 6.09
C TYR A 158 -3.19 -3.24 7.22
N ALA A 159 -3.64 -2.85 8.40
CA ALA A 159 -2.78 -2.66 9.56
C ALA A 159 -2.12 -3.98 10.02
N ALA A 160 -2.88 -5.09 10.01
CA ALA A 160 -2.35 -6.40 10.36
C ALA A 160 -1.23 -6.87 9.42
N LEU A 161 -1.32 -6.58 8.12
CA LEU A 161 -0.25 -6.85 7.16
C LEU A 161 1.06 -6.20 7.62
N PHE A 162 1.01 -4.90 7.92
CA PHE A 162 2.22 -4.15 8.29
C PHE A 162 2.73 -4.49 9.68
N ALA A 163 1.84 -4.68 10.64
CA ALA A 163 2.21 -5.11 11.98
C ALA A 163 2.99 -6.43 11.94
N ARG A 164 2.52 -7.40 11.14
CA ARG A 164 3.19 -8.69 10.97
C ARG A 164 4.51 -8.59 10.22
N ILE A 165 4.61 -7.71 9.20
CA ILE A 165 5.89 -7.43 8.53
C ILE A 165 6.88 -6.83 9.54
N ALA A 166 6.47 -5.82 10.30
CA ALA A 166 7.31 -5.14 11.28
C ALA A 166 7.81 -6.07 12.40
N LYS A 167 6.97 -7.02 12.82
CA LYS A 167 7.31 -8.03 13.83
C LYS A 167 8.13 -9.20 13.28
N GLY A 168 8.34 -9.28 11.95
CA GLY A 168 9.02 -10.41 11.33
C GLY A 168 8.20 -11.69 11.29
N GLU A 169 6.87 -11.58 11.28
CA GLU A 169 5.92 -12.69 11.43
C GLU A 169 5.13 -12.99 10.14
N LEU A 170 5.31 -12.19 9.08
CA LEU A 170 4.64 -12.43 7.81
C LEU A 170 5.52 -13.30 6.91
N VAL A 171 4.99 -14.45 6.49
CA VAL A 171 5.69 -15.46 5.67
C VAL A 171 6.87 -16.10 6.42
N SER A 172 7.98 -15.40 6.56
CA SER A 172 9.13 -15.75 7.39
C SER A 172 9.81 -14.47 7.90
N ARG A 173 10.76 -14.63 8.83
CA ARG A 173 11.53 -13.49 9.35
C ARG A 173 12.36 -12.80 8.26
N GLU A 174 12.99 -13.60 7.41
CA GLU A 174 13.80 -13.12 6.28
C GLU A 174 12.94 -12.45 5.24
N ALA A 175 11.81 -13.05 4.86
CA ALA A 175 10.85 -12.46 3.93
C ALA A 175 10.27 -11.14 4.45
N SER A 176 9.91 -11.10 5.73
CA SER A 176 9.43 -9.85 6.37
C SER A 176 10.51 -8.76 6.35
N ALA A 177 11.76 -9.09 6.65
CA ALA A 177 12.86 -8.12 6.62
C ALA A 177 13.10 -7.57 5.21
N GLU A 178 13.04 -8.41 4.17
CA GLU A 178 13.17 -7.96 2.79
C GLU A 178 12.00 -7.09 2.35
N MET A 179 10.75 -7.50 2.63
CA MET A 179 9.55 -6.70 2.34
C MET A 179 9.63 -5.35 3.04
N LEU A 180 10.05 -5.33 4.30
CA LEU A 180 10.23 -4.10 5.07
C LEU A 180 11.27 -3.18 4.45
N SER A 181 12.41 -3.74 4.01
CA SER A 181 13.47 -2.98 3.31
C SER A 181 12.94 -2.33 2.02
N ILE A 182 12.08 -3.00 1.27
CA ILE A 182 11.44 -2.42 0.08
C ILE A 182 10.47 -1.30 0.48
N LEU A 183 9.61 -1.55 1.47
CA LEU A 183 8.58 -0.60 1.91
C LEU A 183 9.19 0.71 2.46
N ARG A 184 10.35 0.64 3.11
CA ARG A 184 11.09 1.81 3.61
C ARG A 184 11.57 2.76 2.51
N GLN A 185 11.73 2.27 1.29
CA GLN A 185 12.19 3.06 0.16
C GLN A 185 11.05 3.78 -0.59
N GLN A 186 9.85 3.83 -0.01
CA GLN A 186 8.69 4.51 -0.60
C GLN A 186 8.98 6.00 -0.85
N HIS A 187 8.72 6.45 -2.09
CA HIS A 187 8.98 7.83 -2.50
C HIS A 187 7.83 8.80 -2.22
N TYR A 188 6.62 8.30 -2.01
CA TYR A 188 5.45 9.15 -1.76
C TYR A 188 5.28 9.40 -0.26
N ASN A 189 5.96 10.42 0.28
CA ASN A 189 6.03 10.72 1.71
C ASN A 189 5.37 12.06 2.07
N THR A 190 4.32 12.47 1.34
CA THR A 190 3.73 13.80 1.48
C THR A 190 2.41 13.87 2.23
N MET A 191 1.90 12.74 2.74
CA MET A 191 0.60 12.70 3.44
C MET A 191 0.76 12.56 4.95
N LEU A 192 0.79 11.34 5.49
CA LEU A 192 0.89 11.11 6.94
C LEU A 192 2.14 11.73 7.57
N THR A 193 3.18 11.91 6.80
CA THR A 193 4.46 12.46 7.24
C THR A 193 4.69 13.91 6.88
N HIS A 194 3.72 14.54 6.24
CA HIS A 194 3.86 15.92 5.79
C HIS A 194 4.31 16.87 6.90
N ASP A 195 3.79 16.70 8.10
CA ASP A 195 4.08 17.54 9.26
C ASP A 195 5.20 17.00 10.15
N PHE A 196 5.82 15.86 9.77
CA PHE A 196 6.97 15.34 10.50
C PHE A 196 8.24 16.07 10.06
N PRO A 197 9.09 16.52 10.99
CA PRO A 197 10.40 17.06 10.65
C PRO A 197 11.20 16.03 9.84
N GLN A 198 11.86 16.47 8.77
CA GLN A 198 12.67 15.61 7.89
C GLN A 198 13.70 14.77 8.67
N TYR A 199 14.24 15.32 9.73
CA TYR A 199 15.15 14.64 10.64
C TYR A 199 14.63 13.28 11.17
N TYR A 200 13.32 13.15 11.38
CA TYR A 200 12.73 11.87 11.82
C TYR A 200 12.45 10.91 10.68
N LEU A 201 12.53 11.37 9.44
CA LEU A 201 12.32 10.56 8.24
C LEU A 201 13.64 9.99 7.72
N ASP A 202 14.77 10.65 8.01
CA ASP A 202 16.11 10.27 7.61
C ASP A 202 16.77 9.42 8.72
N CYS A 203 16.15 8.28 9.05
CA CYS A 203 16.50 7.47 10.22
C CYS A 203 17.88 6.79 10.20
N GLU A 204 18.61 6.84 9.10
CA GLU A 204 19.91 6.15 9.01
C GLU A 204 20.98 6.75 9.95
N GLU A 205 20.88 8.03 10.31
CA GLU A 205 21.91 8.72 11.12
C GLU A 205 21.57 8.84 12.61
N THR A 206 20.33 8.66 13.02
CA THR A 206 19.89 9.12 14.36
C THR A 206 19.64 8.04 15.37
N GLY A 207 19.54 6.77 14.98
CA GLY A 207 19.09 5.70 15.87
C GLY A 207 17.69 5.94 16.45
N ALA A 208 16.93 6.89 15.87
CA ALA A 208 15.54 7.13 16.23
C ALA A 208 14.69 5.90 15.92
N PRO A 209 13.58 5.67 16.65
CA PRO A 209 12.69 4.56 16.36
C PRO A 209 12.22 4.68 14.92
N GLU A 210 12.41 3.60 14.17
CA GLU A 210 12.09 3.51 12.76
C GLU A 210 10.61 3.83 12.54
N LEU A 211 10.33 4.98 11.93
CA LEU A 211 8.98 5.37 11.56
C LEU A 211 8.65 4.71 10.22
N TYR A 212 7.83 3.66 10.24
CA TYR A 212 7.37 3.00 9.04
C TYR A 212 6.19 3.76 8.46
N LEU A 213 6.46 4.41 7.34
CA LEU A 213 5.48 5.22 6.66
C LEU A 213 4.82 4.44 5.54
N LEU A 214 3.54 4.28 5.70
CA LEU A 214 2.70 3.64 4.73
C LEU A 214 1.78 4.67 4.11
N HIS A 215 1.90 4.79 2.81
CA HIS A 215 1.05 5.65 2.02
C HIS A 215 -0.32 5.00 1.81
N ARG A 216 -1.37 5.72 2.20
CA ARG A 216 -2.68 5.55 1.60
C ARG A 216 -2.78 6.51 0.41
N TRP A 217 -3.05 5.99 -0.77
CA TRP A 217 -3.51 6.75 -1.90
C TRP A 217 -5.04 6.72 -1.87
N GLU A 218 -5.66 7.87 -1.66
CA GLU A 218 -7.03 8.10 -2.05
C GLU A 218 -6.98 8.67 -3.47
N GLU A 219 -7.34 7.88 -4.46
CA GLU A 219 -7.95 8.45 -5.65
C GLU A 219 -9.33 8.93 -5.20
N GLU A 220 -9.45 10.23 -4.95
CA GLU A 220 -10.74 10.86 -5.05
C GLU A 220 -11.26 10.52 -6.44
N SER A 221 -12.31 9.71 -6.48
CA SER A 221 -13.21 9.73 -7.62
C SER A 221 -13.81 11.14 -7.61
N CYS A 222 -13.11 12.06 -8.24
CA CYS A 222 -13.60 13.40 -8.51
C CYS A 222 -14.81 13.23 -9.43
N GLN A 223 -15.97 12.94 -8.84
CA GLN A 223 -17.23 13.29 -9.47
C GLN A 223 -17.26 14.81 -9.44
N THR A 224 -16.53 15.39 -10.38
CA THR A 224 -16.60 16.80 -10.68
C THR A 224 -18.04 17.09 -11.08
N ASN A 225 -18.77 17.64 -10.13
CA ASN A 225 -19.89 18.50 -10.48
C ASN A 225 -19.28 19.70 -11.22
N PRO A 226 -19.58 19.95 -12.51
CA PRO A 226 -18.85 20.93 -13.32
C PRO A 226 -19.06 22.39 -12.91
N SER A 227 -19.68 22.67 -11.76
CA SER A 227 -20.07 24.00 -11.33
C SER A 227 -19.46 24.49 -10.01
N SER A 228 -18.50 23.78 -9.41
CA SER A 228 -17.82 24.28 -8.21
C SER A 228 -16.34 23.90 -8.22
N PRO A 229 -15.40 24.86 -8.14
CA PRO A 229 -14.00 24.54 -7.92
C PRO A 229 -13.81 23.99 -6.52
N PRO A 230 -12.95 22.97 -6.31
CA PRO A 230 -12.67 22.43 -4.98
C PRO A 230 -11.92 23.47 -4.15
N ASP A 231 -12.51 23.88 -3.03
CA ASP A 231 -11.98 24.93 -2.13
C ASP A 231 -10.70 24.55 -1.37
N TRP A 232 -10.21 23.34 -1.50
CA TRP A 232 -9.02 22.85 -0.75
C TRP A 232 -7.71 22.86 -1.56
N CYS A 233 -7.76 23.20 -2.85
CA CYS A 233 -6.56 23.44 -3.67
C CYS A 233 -5.88 24.80 -3.37
N CYS A 234 -6.50 25.64 -2.56
CA CYS A 234 -5.94 26.94 -2.19
C CYS A 234 -5.46 26.87 -0.74
N GLY A 235 -4.20 26.54 -0.55
CA GLY A 235 -3.52 26.82 0.70
C GLY A 235 -3.76 28.27 1.11
N ARG A 236 -4.32 28.50 2.29
CA ARG A 236 -4.32 29.80 2.95
C ARG A 236 -3.46 29.76 4.19
N PRO A 237 -2.81 30.91 4.47
CA PRO A 237 -1.71 31.06 5.39
C PRO A 237 -2.05 30.76 6.83
#